data_ba0657d500e9a548154e128e0b52aa77
#
_entry.id   ba0657d500e9a548154e128e0b52aa77
#
_cell.length_a   1.000
_cell.length_b   1.000
_cell.length_c   1.000
_cell.angle_alpha   90.00
_cell.angle_beta   90.00
_cell.angle_gamma   90.00
#
_symmetry.space_group_name_H-M   'P 1'
#
loop_
_entity.id
_entity.type
_entity.pdbx_description
1 polymer ?
#
loop_
_entity_poly.entity_id
_entity_poly.type
_entity_poly.pdbx_seq_one_letter_code
_entity_poly.pdbx_strand_id
1 'polypeptide(L)'
;MHAWNRDRAQHAATPMRTRHRPRALLAGAGLALCLAAQFGAPQTAQAQASAYPNKPIRIILPYSPGGNSDINARFMAKRFSDDFGVSAFVETKPGGSSIIGTEMVARSAPDGYTLLFVGAGGTTHTTNPALFAKLPYDSVKDFSPISLFSQVSMLLFASPKLPANNVRELVALSKTRPGGLNAASGGDGTGSFLSAHLFKSVSGMNLQVINYKGNAPANTDTMSGQTDFMFDTISTVIPHIKAGRLKPLAVTSLQRSPLAPDVPTVSESGFPGFEMGVYLGVLGPANMPRDIVNKLAGEIAKITRDPEAKKQFSDQGVELVSNTPEEFTTFLRNDIERWQKIIKEAGIKQQ
;
A
#
# COMPACT_ATOMS: atom_id res chain seq x y z
N MET A 1 28.60 53.51 -39.67
CA MET A 1 27.96 54.58 -40.48
C MET A 1 27.06 55.35 -39.55
N HIS A 2 27.45 56.60 -39.34
CA HIS A 2 26.72 57.85 -38.93
C HIS A 2 25.92 57.77 -37.67
N ALA A 3 26.31 58.33 -36.54
CA ALA A 3 26.84 59.69 -36.25
C ALA A 3 25.75 60.78 -36.18
N TRP A 4 25.86 61.54 -35.14
CA TRP A 4 25.55 62.97 -34.94
C TRP A 4 24.31 63.27 -34.10
N ASN A 5 24.24 64.25 -33.22
CA ASN A 5 25.20 65.18 -32.57
C ASN A 5 24.37 66.11 -31.70
N ARG A 6 24.87 66.51 -30.53
CA ARG A 6 24.98 67.86 -29.95
C ARG A 6 23.81 68.85 -30.17
N ASP A 7 23.50 69.74 -29.27
CA ASP A 7 24.24 70.64 -28.42
C ASP A 7 23.30 71.42 -27.46
N ARG A 8 23.84 71.83 -26.27
CA ARG A 8 23.90 73.14 -25.62
C ARG A 8 22.63 74.02 -25.56
N ALA A 9 22.40 74.84 -24.54
CA ALA A 9 23.18 75.61 -23.62
C ALA A 9 22.30 76.20 -22.50
N GLN A 10 22.82 76.31 -21.29
CA GLN A 10 23.12 77.43 -20.49
C GLN A 10 22.18 78.66 -20.53
N HIS A 11 21.65 79.08 -19.37
CA HIS A 11 21.96 80.42 -18.82
C HIS A 11 21.52 80.55 -17.35
N ALA A 12 22.38 81.17 -16.60
CA ALA A 12 22.34 81.51 -15.20
C ALA A 12 21.54 82.81 -14.92
N ALA A 13 21.08 83.01 -13.67
CA ALA A 13 21.20 84.19 -12.91
C ALA A 13 20.60 84.06 -11.51
N THR A 14 21.38 84.35 -10.51
CA THR A 14 21.10 84.70 -9.08
C THR A 14 21.00 86.19 -9.00
N PRO A 15 20.78 86.87 -7.79
CA PRO A 15 20.01 86.51 -6.56
C PRO A 15 19.07 87.69 -6.12
N MET A 16 18.29 87.54 -5.04
CA MET A 16 18.03 88.61 -4.11
C MET A 16 17.60 88.16 -2.72
N ARG A 17 18.32 88.65 -1.72
CA ARG A 17 18.05 88.52 -0.29
C ARG A 17 16.92 89.46 0.11
N THR A 18 16.05 89.02 1.02
CA THR A 18 15.53 89.92 2.09
C THR A 18 15.25 89.10 3.35
N ARG A 19 15.83 89.57 4.43
CA ARG A 19 15.66 89.18 5.83
C ARG A 19 14.29 89.63 6.33
N HIS A 20 13.58 88.83 7.09
CA HIS A 20 12.86 89.27 8.31
C HIS A 20 12.60 88.06 9.25
N ARG A 21 13.01 88.24 10.49
CA ARG A 21 12.74 87.48 11.71
C ARG A 21 11.52 88.10 12.41
N PRO A 22 11.04 87.58 13.55
CA PRO A 22 10.57 86.25 13.96
C PRO A 22 9.21 86.33 14.69
N ARG A 23 8.73 85.23 15.16
CA ARG A 23 7.80 85.00 16.30
C ARG A 23 6.52 84.18 15.93
N ALA A 24 6.45 83.08 16.54
CA ALA A 24 5.50 82.39 17.46
C ALA A 24 5.47 80.91 17.07
N LEU A 25 6.20 80.03 17.73
CA LEU A 25 6.04 79.48 19.08
C LEU A 25 4.81 78.56 19.26
N LEU A 26 5.10 77.26 19.42
CA LEU A 26 4.48 76.35 20.36
C LEU A 26 2.98 76.02 20.11
N ALA A 27 2.68 75.18 19.09
CA ALA A 27 1.45 74.37 19.10
C ALA A 27 1.47 73.22 18.08
N GLY A 28 2.58 72.57 17.80
CA GLY A 28 2.68 71.52 16.76
C GLY A 28 3.30 70.17 17.18
N ALA A 29 3.70 70.03 18.45
CA ALA A 29 4.47 68.90 18.89
C ALA A 29 3.60 67.72 19.44
N GLY A 30 2.30 67.87 19.56
CA GLY A 30 1.43 66.85 20.13
C GLY A 30 0.72 65.92 19.12
N LEU A 31 0.63 66.31 17.84
CA LEU A 31 -0.15 65.58 16.86
C LEU A 31 0.68 64.64 15.95
N ALA A 32 2.02 64.84 15.95
CA ALA A 32 2.92 64.00 15.16
C ALA A 32 3.32 62.69 15.83
N LEU A 33 3.15 62.58 17.16
CA LEU A 33 3.51 61.35 17.90
C LEU A 33 2.38 60.29 17.90
N CYS A 34 1.14 60.68 17.60
CA CYS A 34 0.01 59.71 17.51
C CYS A 34 -0.14 59.02 16.15
N LEU A 35 0.47 59.54 15.09
CA LEU A 35 0.43 58.89 13.76
C LEU A 35 1.57 57.91 13.51
N ALA A 36 2.63 57.93 14.30
CA ALA A 36 3.75 56.98 14.17
C ALA A 36 3.52 55.64 14.88
N ALA A 37 2.49 55.52 15.72
CA ALA A 37 2.20 54.33 16.49
C ALA A 37 1.27 53.30 15.72
N GLN A 38 0.80 53.65 14.53
CA GLN A 38 -0.09 52.75 13.75
C GLN A 38 0.62 51.98 12.64
N PHE A 39 1.92 52.13 12.44
CA PHE A 39 2.66 51.43 11.38
C PHE A 39 3.59 50.32 11.88
N GLY A 40 3.40 49.83 13.08
CA GLY A 40 4.39 48.92 13.69
C GLY A 40 3.81 47.64 14.34
N ALA A 41 2.59 47.25 14.06
CA ALA A 41 2.16 45.86 14.41
C ALA A 41 2.70 44.92 13.33
N PRO A 42 3.64 44.00 13.65
CA PRO A 42 3.89 42.90 12.72
C PRO A 42 2.56 42.16 12.57
N GLN A 43 1.93 42.30 11.42
CA GLN A 43 0.93 41.30 10.99
C GLN A 43 1.71 39.97 10.94
N THR A 44 1.67 39.22 12.03
CA THR A 44 1.90 37.79 11.95
C THR A 44 0.90 37.30 10.91
N ALA A 45 1.37 37.16 9.67
CA ALA A 45 0.70 36.37 8.68
C ALA A 45 0.54 34.99 9.33
N GLN A 46 -0.59 34.76 10.00
CA GLN A 46 -1.06 33.41 10.24
C GLN A 46 -1.19 32.83 8.83
N ALA A 47 -0.14 32.13 8.41
CA ALA A 47 -0.26 31.19 7.33
C ALA A 47 -1.42 30.27 7.76
N GLN A 48 -2.61 30.54 7.26
CA GLN A 48 -3.72 29.60 7.34
C GLN A 48 -3.14 28.35 6.72
N ALA A 49 -2.80 27.38 7.58
CA ALA A 49 -2.43 26.05 7.12
C ALA A 49 -3.59 25.62 6.23
N SER A 50 -3.37 25.74 4.92
CA SER A 50 -4.41 25.39 3.95
C SER A 50 -4.80 23.95 4.24
N ALA A 51 -6.11 23.73 4.41
CA ALA A 51 -6.61 22.42 4.84
C ALA A 51 -6.09 21.32 3.92
N TYR A 52 -5.40 20.35 4.47
CA TYR A 52 -4.97 19.15 3.72
C TYR A 52 -6.19 18.38 3.21
N PRO A 53 -6.18 17.83 1.96
CA PRO A 53 -5.21 18.10 0.90
C PRO A 53 -5.59 19.36 0.09
N ASN A 54 -4.59 20.10 -0.41
CA ASN A 54 -4.75 21.29 -1.24
C ASN A 54 -3.91 21.25 -2.53
N LYS A 55 -3.20 20.16 -2.76
CA LYS A 55 -2.38 19.89 -3.96
C LYS A 55 -2.52 18.41 -4.34
N PRO A 56 -2.07 17.98 -5.52
CA PRO A 56 -2.20 16.59 -5.97
C PRO A 56 -1.53 15.58 -5.04
N ILE A 57 -2.21 14.44 -4.82
CA ILE A 57 -1.70 13.29 -4.06
C ILE A 57 -1.11 12.28 -5.03
N ARG A 58 0.15 11.93 -4.84
CA ARG A 58 0.86 10.92 -5.61
C ARG A 58 0.87 9.59 -4.85
N ILE A 59 0.38 8.54 -5.50
CA ILE A 59 0.33 7.19 -4.96
C ILE A 59 1.36 6.33 -5.70
N ILE A 60 2.43 5.96 -5.03
CA ILE A 60 3.49 5.10 -5.59
C ILE A 60 3.02 3.64 -5.50
N LEU A 61 3.01 2.99 -6.65
CA LEU A 61 2.72 1.57 -6.81
C LEU A 61 4.02 0.85 -7.22
N PRO A 62 4.62 0.00 -6.36
CA PRO A 62 5.90 -0.63 -6.65
C PRO A 62 5.77 -1.91 -7.51
N TYR A 63 4.73 -1.98 -8.33
CA TYR A 63 4.42 -3.09 -9.21
C TYR A 63 4.20 -2.63 -10.64
N SER A 64 4.28 -3.58 -11.60
CA SER A 64 3.94 -3.32 -13.00
C SER A 64 2.45 -2.98 -13.16
N PRO A 65 2.10 -2.13 -14.12
CA PRO A 65 0.71 -1.75 -14.37
C PRO A 65 -0.11 -2.94 -14.90
N GLY A 66 -1.45 -2.85 -14.73
CA GLY A 66 -2.43 -3.80 -15.25
C GLY A 66 -2.74 -4.98 -14.33
N GLY A 67 -2.02 -5.16 -13.22
CA GLY A 67 -2.33 -6.19 -12.22
C GLY A 67 -3.41 -5.74 -11.22
N ASN A 68 -3.84 -6.68 -10.37
CA ASN A 68 -4.85 -6.42 -9.33
C ASN A 68 -4.50 -5.22 -8.44
N SER A 69 -3.23 -5.09 -8.03
CA SER A 69 -2.76 -3.95 -7.23
C SER A 69 -2.91 -2.61 -7.96
N ASP A 70 -2.69 -2.57 -9.29
CA ASP A 70 -2.86 -1.36 -10.10
C ASP A 70 -4.33 -0.96 -10.21
N ILE A 71 -5.23 -1.93 -10.43
CA ILE A 71 -6.69 -1.71 -10.47
C ILE A 71 -7.17 -1.11 -9.14
N ASN A 72 -6.77 -1.71 -8.02
CA ASN A 72 -7.11 -1.25 -6.67
C ASN A 72 -6.57 0.16 -6.39
N ALA A 73 -5.29 0.42 -6.70
CA ALA A 73 -4.66 1.72 -6.48
C ALA A 73 -5.33 2.83 -7.31
N ARG A 74 -5.65 2.56 -8.59
CA ARG A 74 -6.33 3.53 -9.46
C ARG A 74 -7.77 3.79 -9.04
N PHE A 75 -8.49 2.77 -8.58
CA PHE A 75 -9.81 2.95 -8.01
C PHE A 75 -9.76 3.85 -6.78
N MET A 76 -8.85 3.59 -5.84
CA MET A 76 -8.65 4.44 -4.67
C MET A 76 -8.25 5.87 -5.06
N ALA A 77 -7.33 6.04 -6.03
CA ALA A 77 -6.91 7.35 -6.51
C ALA A 77 -8.09 8.15 -7.08
N LYS A 78 -8.96 7.50 -7.87
CA LYS A 78 -10.17 8.13 -8.39
C LYS A 78 -11.08 8.60 -7.26
N ARG A 79 -11.37 7.75 -6.27
CA ARG A 79 -12.20 8.11 -5.12
C ARG A 79 -11.59 9.25 -4.30
N PHE A 80 -10.28 9.23 -4.07
CA PHE A 80 -9.57 10.35 -3.44
C PHE A 80 -9.73 11.65 -4.22
N SER A 81 -9.65 11.59 -5.56
CA SER A 81 -9.85 12.78 -6.39
C SER A 81 -11.28 13.33 -6.27
N ASP A 82 -12.27 12.44 -6.33
CA ASP A 82 -13.69 12.79 -6.26
C ASP A 82 -14.05 13.39 -4.87
N ASP A 83 -13.56 12.78 -3.79
CA ASP A 83 -13.95 13.11 -2.42
C ASP A 83 -13.14 14.27 -1.82
N PHE A 84 -11.86 14.41 -2.18
CA PHE A 84 -11.01 15.51 -1.68
C PHE A 84 -11.02 16.75 -2.58
N GLY A 85 -11.51 16.65 -3.81
CA GLY A 85 -11.50 17.77 -4.75
C GLY A 85 -10.12 18.17 -5.27
N VAL A 86 -9.11 17.31 -5.09
CA VAL A 86 -7.75 17.47 -5.63
C VAL A 86 -7.39 16.26 -6.47
N SER A 87 -6.50 16.42 -7.44
CA SER A 87 -6.05 15.28 -8.24
C SER A 87 -5.31 14.25 -7.38
N ALA A 88 -5.69 12.98 -7.44
CA ALA A 88 -4.89 11.88 -6.94
C ALA A 88 -4.57 10.93 -8.11
N PHE A 89 -3.31 10.47 -8.19
CA PHE A 89 -2.88 9.65 -9.31
C PHE A 89 -1.86 8.58 -8.90
N VAL A 90 -1.85 7.49 -9.65
CA VAL A 90 -0.92 6.37 -9.44
C VAL A 90 0.31 6.54 -10.33
N GLU A 91 1.48 6.45 -9.72
CA GLU A 91 2.77 6.37 -10.38
C GLU A 91 3.40 5.01 -10.12
N THR A 92 3.61 4.22 -11.17
CA THR A 92 4.23 2.88 -11.04
C THR A 92 5.74 2.97 -10.96
N LYS A 93 6.33 2.30 -9.97
CA LYS A 93 7.79 2.22 -9.73
C LYS A 93 8.20 0.77 -9.44
N PRO A 94 8.08 -0.14 -10.43
CA PRO A 94 8.42 -1.54 -10.26
C PRO A 94 9.93 -1.75 -10.14
N GLY A 95 10.31 -2.90 -9.59
CA GLY A 95 11.69 -3.38 -9.55
C GLY A 95 12.19 -3.77 -8.15
N GLY A 96 13.20 -4.66 -8.13
CA GLY A 96 13.83 -5.15 -6.91
C GLY A 96 12.83 -5.72 -5.89
N SER A 97 11.90 -6.57 -6.31
CA SER A 97 10.84 -7.09 -5.41
C SER A 97 10.10 -5.97 -4.66
N SER A 98 9.71 -4.92 -5.36
CA SER A 98 9.07 -3.68 -4.85
C SER A 98 9.99 -2.74 -4.04
N ILE A 99 11.24 -3.06 -3.84
CA ILE A 99 12.17 -2.28 -3.00
C ILE A 99 12.33 -0.86 -3.53
N ILE A 100 12.47 -0.67 -4.87
CA ILE A 100 12.73 0.65 -5.47
C ILE A 100 11.60 1.65 -5.15
N GLY A 101 10.35 1.27 -5.41
CA GLY A 101 9.20 2.15 -5.14
C GLY A 101 8.96 2.37 -3.65
N THR A 102 9.20 1.36 -2.83
CA THR A 102 9.04 1.41 -1.38
C THR A 102 10.06 2.35 -0.74
N GLU A 103 11.35 2.25 -1.14
CA GLU A 103 12.42 3.15 -0.69
C GLU A 103 12.13 4.61 -1.07
N MET A 104 11.63 4.85 -2.28
CA MET A 104 11.25 6.20 -2.72
C MET A 104 10.27 6.86 -1.74
N VAL A 105 9.26 6.12 -1.28
CA VAL A 105 8.29 6.66 -0.32
C VAL A 105 8.89 6.82 1.07
N ALA A 106 9.69 5.87 1.55
CA ALA A 106 10.37 5.97 2.84
C ALA A 106 11.21 7.26 2.97
N ARG A 107 11.77 7.74 1.84
CA ARG A 107 12.58 8.97 1.77
C ARG A 107 11.81 10.23 1.39
N SER A 108 10.49 10.14 1.21
CA SER A 108 9.66 11.30 0.84
C SER A 108 9.34 12.18 2.04
N ALA A 109 8.91 13.42 1.77
CA ALA A 109 8.43 14.32 2.83
C ALA A 109 7.18 13.75 3.52
N PRO A 110 7.06 13.85 4.87
CA PRO A 110 5.94 13.29 5.62
C PRO A 110 4.70 14.21 5.60
N ASP A 111 4.38 14.78 4.46
CA ASP A 111 3.32 15.78 4.28
C ASP A 111 1.99 15.21 3.74
N GLY A 112 1.92 13.90 3.54
CA GLY A 112 0.72 13.19 3.08
C GLY A 112 0.51 13.21 1.57
N TYR A 113 1.37 13.84 0.78
CA TYR A 113 1.20 13.96 -0.67
C TYR A 113 1.97 12.91 -1.49
N THR A 114 2.78 12.09 -0.83
CA THR A 114 3.39 10.89 -1.43
C THR A 114 3.05 9.69 -0.56
N LEU A 115 2.25 8.79 -1.10
CA LEU A 115 1.78 7.59 -0.43
C LEU A 115 2.30 6.35 -1.13
N LEU A 116 2.44 5.25 -0.41
CA LEU A 116 2.77 3.94 -0.92
C LEU A 116 1.51 3.07 -0.93
N PHE A 117 1.17 2.49 -2.06
CA PHE A 117 0.18 1.44 -2.16
C PHE A 117 0.88 0.11 -2.43
N VAL A 118 0.91 -0.79 -1.47
CA VAL A 118 1.78 -1.96 -1.51
C VAL A 118 1.09 -3.20 -0.96
N GLY A 119 1.61 -4.36 -1.32
CA GLY A 119 1.27 -5.61 -0.67
C GLY A 119 1.76 -5.60 0.77
N ALA A 120 0.83 -5.47 1.70
CA ALA A 120 1.06 -5.18 3.10
C ALA A 120 0.90 -6.39 4.03
N GLY A 121 0.59 -7.58 3.49
CA GLY A 121 0.49 -8.82 4.24
C GLY A 121 0.62 -10.02 3.32
N GLY A 122 1.43 -10.99 3.72
CA GLY A 122 1.74 -12.16 2.90
C GLY A 122 2.46 -11.84 1.58
N THR A 123 3.07 -10.68 1.47
CA THR A 123 3.72 -10.18 0.25
C THR A 123 4.90 -9.28 0.57
N THR A 124 5.47 -8.64 -0.46
CA THR A 124 6.78 -7.99 -0.46
C THR A 124 7.08 -7.08 0.72
N HIS A 125 6.15 -6.27 1.20
CA HIS A 125 6.45 -5.35 2.31
C HIS A 125 6.73 -6.06 3.63
N THR A 126 6.05 -7.17 3.88
CA THR A 126 6.20 -7.95 5.12
C THR A 126 7.11 -9.16 4.97
N THR A 127 7.33 -9.67 3.75
CA THR A 127 8.22 -10.81 3.50
C THR A 127 9.66 -10.41 3.19
N ASN A 128 9.88 -9.24 2.57
CA ASN A 128 11.23 -8.77 2.24
C ASN A 128 12.18 -8.69 3.44
N PRO A 129 11.75 -8.27 4.66
CA PRO A 129 12.63 -8.31 5.83
C PRO A 129 13.18 -9.70 6.20
N ALA A 130 12.54 -10.76 5.71
CA ALA A 130 13.02 -12.12 5.90
C ALA A 130 13.78 -12.67 4.69
N LEU A 131 13.47 -12.20 3.48
CA LEU A 131 14.04 -12.68 2.22
C LEU A 131 15.34 -11.99 1.84
N PHE A 132 15.56 -10.74 2.27
CA PHE A 132 16.75 -9.97 1.94
C PHE A 132 17.60 -9.70 3.18
N ALA A 133 18.89 -10.02 3.09
CA ALA A 133 19.84 -9.77 4.17
C ALA A 133 20.02 -8.26 4.45
N LYS A 134 19.81 -7.41 3.44
CA LYS A 134 19.95 -5.95 3.54
C LYS A 134 18.87 -5.24 2.75
N LEU A 135 18.02 -4.48 3.44
CA LEU A 135 17.04 -3.58 2.85
C LEU A 135 17.48 -2.14 3.04
N PRO A 136 17.17 -1.23 2.09
CA PRO A 136 17.48 0.20 2.21
C PRO A 136 16.49 0.96 3.12
N TYR A 137 15.53 0.27 3.74
CA TYR A 137 14.52 0.80 4.65
C TYR A 137 14.13 -0.25 5.71
N ASP A 138 13.58 0.22 6.83
CA ASP A 138 12.89 -0.59 7.84
C ASP A 138 11.38 -0.59 7.52
N SER A 139 10.80 -1.76 7.27
CA SER A 139 9.38 -1.89 6.86
C SER A 139 8.37 -1.39 7.88
N VAL A 140 8.78 -1.09 9.12
CA VAL A 140 7.91 -0.55 10.17
C VAL A 140 8.29 0.88 10.53
N LYS A 141 9.59 1.13 10.82
CA LYS A 141 10.03 2.42 11.38
C LYS A 141 10.05 3.56 10.36
N ASP A 142 10.30 3.26 9.08
CA ASP A 142 10.41 4.26 8.03
C ASP A 142 9.06 4.62 7.39
N PHE A 143 7.96 4.10 7.97
CA PHE A 143 6.60 4.31 7.45
C PHE A 143 5.62 4.72 8.54
N SER A 144 4.59 5.46 8.11
CA SER A 144 3.36 5.72 8.85
C SER A 144 2.26 4.85 8.24
N PRO A 145 1.86 3.73 8.86
CA PRO A 145 0.74 2.92 8.38
C PRO A 145 -0.56 3.73 8.42
N ILE A 146 -1.34 3.66 7.33
CA ILE A 146 -2.60 4.40 7.21
C ILE A 146 -3.78 3.43 7.35
N SER A 147 -3.92 2.49 6.43
CA SER A 147 -4.95 1.45 6.49
C SER A 147 -4.68 0.34 5.48
N LEU A 148 -5.20 -0.85 5.74
CA LEU A 148 -5.48 -1.81 4.68
C LEU A 148 -6.50 -1.21 3.71
N PHE A 149 -6.53 -1.71 2.48
CA PHE A 149 -7.50 -1.32 1.46
C PHE A 149 -8.27 -2.53 0.92
N SER A 150 -7.58 -3.61 0.65
CA SER A 150 -8.20 -4.82 0.13
C SER A 150 -7.43 -6.07 0.51
N GLN A 151 -8.13 -7.19 0.47
CA GLN A 151 -7.54 -8.52 0.57
C GLN A 151 -8.04 -9.43 -0.55
N VAL A 152 -7.19 -10.37 -0.93
CA VAL A 152 -7.54 -11.45 -1.84
C VAL A 152 -7.27 -12.77 -1.13
N SER A 153 -8.31 -13.54 -0.90
CA SER A 153 -8.17 -14.87 -0.32
C SER A 153 -7.61 -15.84 -1.36
N MET A 154 -6.86 -16.80 -0.88
CA MET A 154 -6.43 -17.92 -1.69
C MET A 154 -7.35 -19.11 -1.46
N LEU A 155 -7.32 -20.05 -2.37
CA LEU A 155 -8.03 -21.30 -2.28
C LEU A 155 -7.01 -22.45 -2.33
N LEU A 156 -7.09 -23.35 -1.38
CA LEU A 156 -6.44 -24.65 -1.40
C LEU A 156 -7.28 -25.58 -2.28
N PHE A 157 -6.69 -26.09 -3.32
CA PHE A 157 -7.34 -27.04 -4.24
C PHE A 157 -6.41 -28.19 -4.58
N ALA A 158 -7.00 -29.29 -4.98
CA ALA A 158 -6.28 -30.50 -5.36
C ALA A 158 -6.57 -30.90 -6.80
N SER A 159 -5.67 -31.72 -7.34
CA SER A 159 -5.95 -32.47 -8.57
C SER A 159 -7.24 -33.32 -8.43
N PRO A 160 -8.08 -33.39 -9.45
CA PRO A 160 -9.25 -34.30 -9.45
C PRO A 160 -8.86 -35.76 -9.21
N LYS A 161 -7.64 -36.16 -9.57
CA LYS A 161 -7.10 -37.50 -9.42
C LYS A 161 -6.66 -37.84 -8.00
N LEU A 162 -6.48 -36.85 -7.15
CA LEU A 162 -6.03 -37.07 -5.76
C LEU A 162 -7.18 -37.65 -4.92
N PRO A 163 -7.00 -38.79 -4.19
CA PRO A 163 -8.05 -39.40 -3.36
C PRO A 163 -8.15 -38.66 -1.99
N ALA A 164 -8.36 -37.33 -2.03
CA ALA A 164 -8.65 -36.49 -0.87
C ALA A 164 -9.70 -35.45 -1.26
N ASN A 165 -10.78 -35.33 -0.46
CA ASN A 165 -11.91 -34.44 -0.76
C ASN A 165 -12.08 -33.31 0.24
N ASN A 166 -11.22 -33.28 1.26
CA ASN A 166 -11.17 -32.23 2.27
C ASN A 166 -9.76 -32.11 2.85
N VAL A 167 -9.53 -31.06 3.63
CA VAL A 167 -8.21 -30.75 4.21
C VAL A 167 -7.70 -31.87 5.12
N ARG A 168 -8.58 -32.50 5.91
CA ARG A 168 -8.16 -33.57 6.85
C ARG A 168 -7.70 -34.82 6.09
N GLU A 169 -8.40 -35.20 5.02
CA GLU A 169 -8.00 -36.29 4.14
C GLU A 169 -6.69 -36.01 3.43
N LEU A 170 -6.47 -34.74 2.97
CA LEU A 170 -5.22 -34.32 2.37
C LEU A 170 -4.05 -34.50 3.33
N VAL A 171 -4.22 -34.04 4.57
CA VAL A 171 -3.19 -34.16 5.62
C VAL A 171 -2.93 -35.64 5.97
N ALA A 172 -3.97 -36.46 6.13
CA ALA A 172 -3.83 -37.88 6.41
C ALA A 172 -3.08 -38.61 5.27
N LEU A 173 -3.46 -38.33 4.03
CA LEU A 173 -2.84 -38.93 2.86
C LEU A 173 -1.34 -38.58 2.76
N SER A 174 -0.95 -37.36 3.09
CA SER A 174 0.45 -36.94 3.07
C SER A 174 1.34 -37.73 4.02
N LYS A 175 0.77 -38.22 5.14
CA LYS A 175 1.49 -38.99 6.16
C LYS A 175 1.64 -40.46 5.82
N THR A 176 0.74 -41.02 5.02
CA THR A 176 0.74 -42.42 4.63
C THR A 176 1.38 -42.69 3.28
N ARG A 177 1.43 -41.69 2.40
CA ARG A 177 2.02 -41.85 1.06
C ARG A 177 3.56 -41.79 1.15
N PRO A 178 4.28 -42.78 0.62
CA PRO A 178 5.74 -42.74 0.52
C PRO A 178 6.22 -41.49 -0.22
N GLY A 179 7.13 -40.71 0.37
CA GLY A 179 7.61 -39.45 -0.18
C GLY A 179 6.71 -38.24 0.08
N GLY A 180 5.50 -38.44 0.63
CA GLY A 180 4.55 -37.36 0.91
C GLY A 180 3.77 -36.90 -0.32
N LEU A 181 3.32 -35.64 -0.31
CA LEU A 181 2.58 -35.01 -1.40
C LEU A 181 3.39 -33.87 -2.04
N ASN A 182 3.11 -33.59 -3.32
CA ASN A 182 3.73 -32.51 -4.08
C ASN A 182 2.78 -31.32 -4.14
N ALA A 183 3.16 -30.20 -3.49
CA ALA A 183 2.47 -28.93 -3.61
C ALA A 183 3.10 -28.11 -4.75
N ALA A 184 2.31 -27.72 -5.74
CA ALA A 184 2.78 -26.80 -6.77
C ALA A 184 2.86 -25.36 -6.23
N SER A 185 3.81 -24.60 -6.71
CA SER A 185 3.93 -23.16 -6.41
C SER A 185 4.41 -22.36 -7.61
N GLY A 186 4.08 -21.08 -7.64
CA GLY A 186 4.53 -20.16 -8.69
C GLY A 186 5.99 -19.73 -8.59
N GLY A 187 6.76 -20.28 -7.64
CA GLY A 187 8.15 -19.93 -7.36
C GLY A 187 8.35 -19.27 -5.99
N ASP A 188 9.59 -19.12 -5.61
CA ASP A 188 9.98 -18.59 -4.30
C ASP A 188 9.37 -17.23 -4.02
N GLY A 189 8.86 -17.03 -2.79
CA GLY A 189 8.27 -15.79 -2.33
C GLY A 189 6.88 -15.48 -2.89
N THR A 190 6.31 -16.32 -3.77
CA THR A 190 4.92 -16.16 -4.21
C THR A 190 3.93 -16.55 -3.13
N GLY A 191 2.69 -16.03 -3.21
CA GLY A 191 1.62 -16.40 -2.27
C GLY A 191 1.38 -17.90 -2.22
N SER A 192 1.44 -18.62 -3.35
CA SER A 192 1.33 -20.08 -3.43
C SER A 192 2.44 -20.80 -2.68
N PHE A 193 3.68 -20.34 -2.84
CA PHE A 193 4.85 -20.88 -2.14
C PHE A 193 4.71 -20.69 -0.62
N LEU A 194 4.44 -19.45 -0.22
CA LEU A 194 4.29 -19.09 1.19
C LEU A 194 3.13 -19.83 1.86
N SER A 195 1.98 -19.97 1.16
CA SER A 195 0.83 -20.75 1.67
C SER A 195 1.17 -22.21 1.90
N ALA A 196 1.89 -22.84 0.97
CA ALA A 196 2.29 -24.25 1.09
C ALA A 196 3.23 -24.45 2.29
N HIS A 197 4.21 -23.55 2.50
CA HIS A 197 5.12 -23.60 3.64
C HIS A 197 4.42 -23.32 4.97
N LEU A 198 3.54 -22.31 5.02
CA LEU A 198 2.72 -22.05 6.20
C LEU A 198 1.86 -23.27 6.54
N PHE A 199 1.19 -23.84 5.53
CA PHE A 199 0.33 -25.00 5.75
C PHE A 199 1.13 -26.23 6.20
N LYS A 200 2.33 -26.44 5.66
CA LYS A 200 3.27 -27.47 6.14
C LYS A 200 3.59 -27.29 7.61
N SER A 201 3.94 -26.07 8.03
CA SER A 201 4.32 -25.76 9.42
C SER A 201 3.19 -26.05 10.40
N VAL A 202 1.94 -25.63 10.09
CA VAL A 202 0.81 -25.80 11.02
C VAL A 202 0.17 -27.19 10.98
N SER A 203 0.23 -27.89 9.86
CA SER A 203 -0.42 -29.21 9.68
C SER A 203 0.49 -30.39 9.96
N GLY A 204 1.80 -30.18 9.96
CA GLY A 204 2.79 -31.25 10.05
C GLY A 204 2.73 -32.23 8.88
N MET A 205 2.25 -31.77 7.71
CA MET A 205 2.22 -32.60 6.48
C MET A 205 3.63 -32.98 6.02
N ASN A 206 3.73 -34.18 5.47
CA ASN A 206 4.88 -34.54 4.65
C ASN A 206 4.59 -34.07 3.22
N LEU A 207 5.24 -32.97 2.82
CA LEU A 207 5.10 -32.40 1.47
C LEU A 207 6.41 -31.85 0.93
N GLN A 208 6.52 -31.88 -0.39
CA GLN A 208 7.53 -31.19 -1.17
C GLN A 208 6.88 -30.04 -1.93
N VAL A 209 7.53 -28.88 -1.97
CA VAL A 209 7.06 -27.73 -2.77
C VAL A 209 7.81 -27.74 -4.09
N ILE A 210 7.05 -27.83 -5.19
CA ILE A 210 7.57 -27.85 -6.56
C ILE A 210 7.39 -26.46 -7.17
N ASN A 211 8.49 -25.79 -7.41
CA ASN A 211 8.50 -24.44 -7.93
C ASN A 211 8.41 -24.38 -9.45
N TYR A 212 7.48 -23.60 -9.95
CA TYR A 212 7.27 -23.27 -11.36
C TYR A 212 7.66 -21.82 -11.67
N LYS A 213 7.72 -21.47 -12.94
CA LYS A 213 7.90 -20.08 -13.39
C LYS A 213 6.55 -19.36 -13.47
N GLY A 214 5.88 -19.21 -12.31
CA GLY A 214 4.56 -18.60 -12.17
C GLY A 214 3.43 -19.59 -11.91
N ASN A 215 2.26 -19.08 -11.48
CA ASN A 215 1.12 -19.93 -11.09
C ASN A 215 0.44 -20.62 -12.28
N ALA A 216 0.46 -20.04 -13.48
CA ALA A 216 -0.26 -20.64 -14.62
C ALA A 216 0.25 -22.05 -15.00
N PRO A 217 1.56 -22.31 -15.20
CA PRO A 217 2.04 -23.67 -15.43
C PRO A 217 1.84 -24.58 -14.20
N ALA A 218 1.95 -24.08 -12.98
CA ALA A 218 1.69 -24.83 -11.76
C ALA A 218 0.22 -25.31 -11.67
N ASN A 219 -0.73 -24.43 -12.00
CA ASN A 219 -2.16 -24.78 -12.10
C ASN A 219 -2.40 -25.87 -13.15
N THR A 220 -1.76 -25.77 -14.31
CA THR A 220 -1.90 -26.76 -15.40
C THR A 220 -1.43 -28.15 -14.95
N ASP A 221 -0.30 -28.22 -14.28
CA ASP A 221 0.23 -29.49 -13.78
C ASP A 221 -0.58 -30.06 -12.61
N THR A 222 -1.17 -29.22 -11.78
CA THR A 222 -2.13 -29.67 -10.76
C THR A 222 -3.42 -30.22 -11.40
N MET A 223 -3.95 -29.55 -12.44
CA MET A 223 -5.11 -30.05 -13.19
C MET A 223 -4.84 -31.41 -13.84
N SER A 224 -3.64 -31.59 -14.38
CA SER A 224 -3.25 -32.86 -15.03
C SER A 224 -2.91 -33.98 -14.04
N GLY A 225 -2.67 -33.67 -12.77
CA GLY A 225 -2.25 -34.59 -11.72
C GLY A 225 -0.75 -34.89 -11.69
N GLN A 226 0.08 -34.01 -12.28
CA GLN A 226 1.53 -34.05 -12.14
C GLN A 226 1.96 -33.57 -10.74
N THR A 227 1.16 -32.66 -10.15
CA THR A 227 1.27 -32.26 -8.75
C THR A 227 -0.07 -32.55 -8.05
N ASP A 228 -0.01 -32.68 -6.73
CA ASP A 228 -1.15 -33.16 -5.94
C ASP A 228 -2.12 -32.03 -5.59
N PHE A 229 -1.61 -30.88 -5.19
CA PHE A 229 -2.41 -29.74 -4.75
C PHE A 229 -1.65 -28.42 -4.90
N MET A 230 -2.36 -27.31 -4.77
CA MET A 230 -1.81 -25.97 -4.82
C MET A 230 -2.66 -24.97 -4.05
N PHE A 231 -2.07 -23.82 -3.72
CA PHE A 231 -2.78 -22.61 -3.30
C PHE A 231 -2.68 -21.57 -4.41
N ASP A 232 -3.80 -20.98 -4.79
CA ASP A 232 -3.80 -19.81 -5.69
C ASP A 232 -4.97 -18.89 -5.37
N THR A 233 -4.95 -17.68 -5.93
CA THR A 233 -6.04 -16.72 -5.73
C THR A 233 -7.37 -17.31 -6.18
N ILE A 234 -8.40 -17.11 -5.36
CA ILE A 234 -9.71 -17.70 -5.60
C ILE A 234 -10.28 -17.30 -6.97
N SER A 235 -10.10 -16.05 -7.39
CA SER A 235 -10.57 -15.56 -8.70
C SER A 235 -9.95 -16.30 -9.88
N THR A 236 -8.68 -16.71 -9.76
CA THR A 236 -7.97 -17.46 -10.82
C THR A 236 -8.50 -18.88 -10.97
N VAL A 237 -8.84 -19.55 -9.85
CA VAL A 237 -9.12 -20.98 -9.86
C VAL A 237 -10.61 -21.33 -9.92
N ILE A 238 -11.51 -20.43 -9.54
CA ILE A 238 -12.96 -20.65 -9.59
C ILE A 238 -13.48 -21.13 -10.97
N PRO A 239 -13.04 -20.57 -12.11
CA PRO A 239 -13.46 -21.07 -13.42
C PRO A 239 -13.07 -22.54 -13.65
N HIS A 240 -11.90 -22.96 -13.16
CA HIS A 240 -11.41 -24.33 -13.28
C HIS A 240 -12.17 -25.29 -12.36
N ILE A 241 -12.54 -24.83 -11.16
CA ILE A 241 -13.35 -25.58 -10.22
C ILE A 241 -14.75 -25.79 -10.77
N LYS A 242 -15.41 -24.73 -11.27
CA LYS A 242 -16.74 -24.85 -11.93
C LYS A 242 -16.73 -25.76 -13.14
N ALA A 243 -15.60 -25.84 -13.83
CA ALA A 243 -15.43 -26.78 -14.96
C ALA A 243 -15.02 -28.22 -14.53
N GLY A 244 -14.95 -28.52 -13.22
CA GLY A 244 -14.57 -29.83 -12.68
C GLY A 244 -13.09 -30.20 -12.91
N ARG A 245 -12.24 -29.23 -13.30
CA ARG A 245 -10.83 -29.47 -13.58
C ARG A 245 -9.94 -29.38 -12.34
N LEU A 246 -10.44 -28.80 -11.26
CA LEU A 246 -9.80 -28.74 -9.96
C LEU A 246 -10.82 -29.05 -8.87
N LYS A 247 -10.36 -29.64 -7.77
CA LYS A 247 -11.17 -29.98 -6.61
C LYS A 247 -10.91 -28.95 -5.50
N PRO A 248 -11.88 -28.08 -5.10
CA PRO A 248 -11.71 -27.17 -4.00
C PRO A 248 -11.66 -27.94 -2.68
N LEU A 249 -10.78 -27.54 -1.77
CA LEU A 249 -10.66 -28.16 -0.44
C LEU A 249 -10.96 -27.15 0.68
N ALA A 250 -10.39 -25.93 0.62
CA ALA A 250 -10.66 -24.89 1.60
C ALA A 250 -10.24 -23.51 1.09
N VAL A 251 -10.88 -22.44 1.58
CA VAL A 251 -10.39 -21.07 1.43
C VAL A 251 -9.46 -20.72 2.58
N THR A 252 -8.53 -19.81 2.33
CA THR A 252 -7.49 -19.47 3.31
C THR A 252 -7.85 -18.28 4.20
N SER A 253 -8.97 -17.62 3.95
CA SER A 253 -9.53 -16.57 4.81
C SER A 253 -10.14 -17.15 6.09
N LEU A 254 -10.29 -16.30 7.12
CA LEU A 254 -11.01 -16.71 8.35
C LEU A 254 -12.51 -16.90 8.13
N GLN A 255 -13.07 -16.27 7.12
CA GLN A 255 -14.48 -16.44 6.71
C GLN A 255 -14.56 -17.06 5.32
N ARG A 256 -15.66 -17.76 5.03
CA ARG A 256 -15.90 -18.33 3.71
C ARG A 256 -16.03 -17.25 2.66
N SER A 257 -15.51 -17.50 1.48
CA SER A 257 -15.58 -16.56 0.36
C SER A 257 -16.98 -16.53 -0.28
N PRO A 258 -17.52 -15.35 -0.59
CA PRO A 258 -18.76 -15.23 -1.38
C PRO A 258 -18.66 -15.89 -2.76
N LEU A 259 -17.45 -16.01 -3.32
CA LEU A 259 -17.23 -16.73 -4.61
C LEU A 259 -17.33 -18.25 -4.51
N ALA A 260 -17.21 -18.79 -3.29
CA ALA A 260 -17.27 -20.24 -3.01
C ALA A 260 -17.87 -20.47 -1.62
N PRO A 261 -19.16 -20.15 -1.39
CA PRO A 261 -19.79 -20.18 -0.05
C PRO A 261 -19.87 -21.60 0.53
N ASP A 262 -19.88 -22.62 -0.31
CA ASP A 262 -19.91 -24.01 0.10
C ASP A 262 -18.54 -24.58 0.47
N VAL A 263 -17.44 -23.88 0.15
CA VAL A 263 -16.08 -24.30 0.46
C VAL A 263 -15.72 -23.82 1.87
N PRO A 264 -15.36 -24.73 2.80
CA PRO A 264 -14.98 -24.35 4.16
C PRO A 264 -13.68 -23.57 4.19
N THR A 265 -13.39 -22.93 5.30
CA THR A 265 -12.07 -22.35 5.54
C THR A 265 -11.08 -23.42 6.01
N VAL A 266 -9.78 -23.17 5.85
CA VAL A 266 -8.73 -24.02 6.46
C VAL A 266 -8.87 -24.01 7.99
N SER A 267 -9.25 -22.86 8.56
CA SER A 267 -9.53 -22.71 9.98
C SER A 267 -10.67 -23.62 10.45
N GLU A 268 -11.81 -23.65 9.76
CA GLU A 268 -12.93 -24.56 10.02
C GLU A 268 -12.53 -26.03 9.83
N SER A 269 -11.54 -26.30 8.97
CA SER A 269 -11.11 -27.67 8.60
C SER A 269 -10.16 -28.31 9.61
N GLY A 270 -9.93 -27.70 10.77
CA GLY A 270 -9.13 -28.27 11.86
C GLY A 270 -7.81 -27.57 12.13
N PHE A 271 -7.59 -26.38 11.55
CA PHE A 271 -6.40 -25.54 11.75
C PHE A 271 -6.81 -24.15 12.22
N PRO A 272 -7.31 -24.01 13.47
CA PRO A 272 -7.86 -22.76 13.98
C PRO A 272 -6.88 -21.59 13.84
N GLY A 273 -7.35 -20.45 13.34
CA GLY A 273 -6.54 -19.26 13.12
C GLY A 273 -5.63 -19.33 11.89
N PHE A 274 -5.72 -20.38 11.07
CA PHE A 274 -5.04 -20.38 9.78
C PHE A 274 -5.63 -19.29 8.90
N GLU A 275 -4.79 -18.37 8.54
CA GLU A 275 -5.14 -17.30 7.62
C GLU A 275 -3.97 -17.03 6.67
N MET A 276 -4.28 -16.94 5.41
CA MET A 276 -3.35 -16.54 4.36
C MET A 276 -4.08 -15.78 3.27
N GLY A 277 -3.61 -14.60 2.97
CA GLY A 277 -4.15 -13.76 1.91
C GLY A 277 -3.09 -12.80 1.40
N VAL A 278 -3.37 -12.20 0.27
CA VAL A 278 -2.64 -11.05 -0.23
C VAL A 278 -3.38 -9.81 0.21
N TYR A 279 -2.80 -9.07 1.13
CA TYR A 279 -3.34 -7.81 1.62
C TYR A 279 -2.68 -6.65 0.91
N LEU A 280 -3.48 -5.69 0.45
CA LEU A 280 -3.02 -4.43 -0.08
C LEU A 280 -3.32 -3.33 0.93
N GLY A 281 -2.37 -2.44 1.15
CA GLY A 281 -2.49 -1.36 2.12
C GLY A 281 -1.81 -0.09 1.69
N VAL A 282 -2.09 0.97 2.42
CA VAL A 282 -1.59 2.31 2.19
C VAL A 282 -0.70 2.74 3.35
N LEU A 283 0.52 3.14 3.02
CA LEU A 283 1.47 3.70 3.97
C LEU A 283 1.93 5.08 3.48
N GLY A 284 2.34 5.93 4.40
CA GLY A 284 3.10 7.12 4.08
C GLY A 284 4.53 7.02 4.63
N PRO A 285 5.41 7.99 4.37
CA PRO A 285 6.73 8.06 5.00
C PRO A 285 6.58 8.22 6.53
N ALA A 286 7.64 7.87 7.27
CA ALA A 286 7.63 8.00 8.72
C ALA A 286 7.32 9.43 9.19
N ASN A 287 6.77 9.55 10.40
CA ASN A 287 6.48 10.83 11.07
C ASN A 287 5.45 11.74 10.35
N MET A 288 4.51 11.15 9.60
CA MET A 288 3.38 11.94 9.10
C MET A 288 2.54 12.52 10.25
N PRO A 289 2.05 13.78 10.13
CA PRO A 289 1.11 14.36 11.07
C PRO A 289 -0.11 13.46 11.30
N ARG A 290 -0.49 13.27 12.55
CA ARG A 290 -1.55 12.33 12.94
C ARG A 290 -2.92 12.67 12.33
N ASP A 291 -3.22 13.94 12.22
CA ASP A 291 -4.45 14.44 11.60
C ASP A 291 -4.54 14.07 10.10
N ILE A 292 -3.42 14.11 9.38
CA ILE A 292 -3.32 13.68 7.98
C ILE A 292 -3.52 12.18 7.88
N VAL A 293 -2.84 11.39 8.71
CA VAL A 293 -2.99 9.92 8.74
C VAL A 293 -4.44 9.53 9.01
N ASN A 294 -5.08 10.14 10.03
CA ASN A 294 -6.47 9.87 10.38
C ASN A 294 -7.45 10.28 9.27
N LYS A 295 -7.21 11.41 8.59
CA LYS A 295 -8.04 11.86 7.47
C LYS A 295 -7.98 10.85 6.31
N LEU A 296 -6.79 10.40 5.94
CA LEU A 296 -6.60 9.40 4.88
C LEU A 296 -7.22 8.06 5.26
N ALA A 297 -7.02 7.59 6.50
CA ALA A 297 -7.62 6.35 7.00
C ALA A 297 -9.15 6.43 7.02
N GLY A 298 -9.71 7.56 7.43
CA GLY A 298 -11.17 7.81 7.39
C GLY A 298 -11.73 7.74 5.98
N GLU A 299 -11.03 8.30 4.99
CA GLU A 299 -11.45 8.23 3.59
C GLU A 299 -11.37 6.80 3.03
N ILE A 300 -10.30 6.07 3.34
CA ILE A 300 -10.18 4.65 2.97
C ILE A 300 -11.33 3.85 3.58
N ALA A 301 -11.65 4.08 4.86
CA ALA A 301 -12.76 3.41 5.53
C ALA A 301 -14.13 3.72 4.89
N LYS A 302 -14.34 4.95 4.41
CA LYS A 302 -15.55 5.33 3.66
C LYS A 302 -15.63 4.57 2.34
N ILE A 303 -14.53 4.53 1.57
CA ILE A 303 -14.45 3.84 0.27
C ILE A 303 -14.70 2.33 0.45
N THR A 304 -14.05 1.72 1.43
CA THR A 304 -14.14 0.26 1.66
C THR A 304 -15.49 -0.18 2.23
N ARG A 305 -16.29 0.73 2.78
CA ARG A 305 -17.65 0.46 3.26
C ARG A 305 -18.74 0.73 2.22
N ASP A 306 -18.39 1.40 1.11
CA ASP A 306 -19.32 1.69 0.03
C ASP A 306 -19.90 0.39 -0.56
N PRO A 307 -21.24 0.20 -0.59
CA PRO A 307 -21.84 -1.04 -1.07
C PRO A 307 -21.58 -1.34 -2.55
N GLU A 308 -21.52 -0.29 -3.39
CA GLU A 308 -21.26 -0.47 -4.83
C GLU A 308 -19.81 -0.88 -5.05
N ALA A 309 -18.87 -0.22 -4.36
CA ALA A 309 -17.47 -0.60 -4.40
C ALA A 309 -17.28 -2.04 -3.90
N LYS A 310 -17.87 -2.40 -2.76
CA LYS A 310 -17.82 -3.77 -2.24
C LYS A 310 -18.32 -4.80 -3.26
N LYS A 311 -19.47 -4.53 -3.88
CA LYS A 311 -20.03 -5.43 -4.91
C LYS A 311 -19.08 -5.56 -6.09
N GLN A 312 -18.59 -4.44 -6.64
CA GLN A 312 -17.68 -4.43 -7.79
C GLN A 312 -16.42 -5.27 -7.53
N PHE A 313 -15.84 -5.16 -6.35
CA PHE A 313 -14.61 -5.88 -5.99
C PHE A 313 -14.88 -7.33 -5.63
N SER A 314 -15.97 -7.61 -4.92
CA SER A 314 -16.39 -8.98 -4.59
C SER A 314 -16.67 -9.84 -5.83
N ASP A 315 -17.27 -9.26 -6.86
CA ASP A 315 -17.48 -9.93 -8.16
C ASP A 315 -16.15 -10.37 -8.83
N GLN A 316 -15.02 -9.73 -8.43
CA GLN A 316 -13.66 -10.06 -8.88
C GLN A 316 -12.87 -10.92 -7.88
N GLY A 317 -13.48 -11.33 -6.77
CA GLY A 317 -12.81 -12.10 -5.71
C GLY A 317 -11.89 -11.29 -4.83
N VAL A 318 -12.07 -10.00 -4.81
CA VAL A 318 -11.36 -9.05 -3.94
C VAL A 318 -12.32 -8.58 -2.87
N GLU A 319 -11.89 -8.62 -1.62
CA GLU A 319 -12.62 -8.06 -0.50
C GLU A 319 -12.03 -6.71 -0.12
N LEU A 320 -12.85 -5.67 -0.09
CA LEU A 320 -12.46 -4.37 0.43
C LEU A 320 -12.47 -4.41 1.94
N VAL A 321 -11.35 -4.08 2.55
CA VAL A 321 -11.13 -4.08 3.99
C VAL A 321 -10.45 -2.80 4.41
N SER A 322 -10.71 -2.36 5.66
CA SER A 322 -9.98 -1.25 6.27
C SER A 322 -9.80 -1.51 7.75
N ASN A 323 -8.80 -0.89 8.32
CA ASN A 323 -8.51 -0.91 9.74
C ASN A 323 -7.99 0.46 10.19
N THR A 324 -7.84 0.64 11.50
CA THR A 324 -7.21 1.85 12.04
C THR A 324 -5.70 1.83 11.80
N PRO A 325 -5.01 2.98 11.82
CA PRO A 325 -3.55 3.04 11.72
C PRO A 325 -2.83 2.20 12.81
N GLU A 326 -3.40 2.11 14.00
CA GLU A 326 -2.87 1.30 15.11
C GLU A 326 -3.01 -0.20 14.85
N GLU A 327 -4.20 -0.62 14.42
CA GLU A 327 -4.45 -2.01 14.02
C GLU A 327 -3.56 -2.40 12.84
N PHE A 328 -3.39 -1.51 11.87
CA PHE A 328 -2.52 -1.77 10.72
C PHE A 328 -1.05 -1.87 11.13
N THR A 329 -0.59 -1.02 12.05
CA THR A 329 0.77 -1.11 12.59
C THR A 329 1.00 -2.45 13.28
N THR A 330 0.03 -2.90 14.08
CA THR A 330 0.08 -4.19 14.78
C THR A 330 0.07 -5.35 13.79
N PHE A 331 -0.80 -5.28 12.78
CA PHE A 331 -0.86 -6.26 11.70
C PHE A 331 0.48 -6.42 10.97
N LEU A 332 1.11 -5.31 10.56
CA LEU A 332 2.41 -5.33 9.86
C LEU A 332 3.51 -6.00 10.71
N ARG A 333 3.60 -5.64 11.99
CA ARG A 333 4.60 -6.24 12.91
C ARG A 333 4.40 -7.74 13.05
N ASN A 334 3.18 -8.16 13.34
CA ASN A 334 2.85 -9.57 13.53
C ASN A 334 3.10 -10.38 12.24
N ASP A 335 2.77 -9.81 11.08
CA ASP A 335 2.97 -10.49 9.80
C ASP A 335 4.46 -10.59 9.43
N ILE A 336 5.27 -9.56 9.70
CA ILE A 336 6.74 -9.61 9.52
C ILE A 336 7.35 -10.70 10.41
N GLU A 337 7.03 -10.72 11.71
CA GLU A 337 7.53 -11.73 12.65
C GLU A 337 7.12 -13.14 12.23
N ARG A 338 5.87 -13.30 11.80
CA ARG A 338 5.35 -14.57 11.29
C ARG A 338 6.14 -15.06 10.07
N TRP A 339 6.41 -14.18 9.10
CA TRP A 339 7.16 -14.55 7.90
C TRP A 339 8.63 -14.80 8.18
N GLN A 340 9.25 -14.06 9.07
CA GLN A 340 10.62 -14.33 9.51
C GLN A 340 10.75 -15.74 10.08
N LYS A 341 9.79 -16.17 10.92
CA LYS A 341 9.75 -17.52 11.47
C LYS A 341 9.57 -18.57 10.38
N ILE A 342 8.55 -18.41 9.51
CA ILE A 342 8.21 -19.40 8.46
C ILE A 342 9.37 -19.55 7.46
N ILE A 343 9.97 -18.45 6.99
CA ILE A 343 11.06 -18.44 6.02
C ILE A 343 12.31 -19.12 6.61
N LYS A 344 12.60 -18.85 7.89
CA LYS A 344 13.68 -19.49 8.62
C LYS A 344 13.46 -21.01 8.78
N GLU A 345 12.27 -21.44 9.20
CA GLU A 345 11.88 -22.84 9.36
C GLU A 345 11.88 -23.60 8.03
N ALA A 346 11.50 -22.93 6.94
CA ALA A 346 11.53 -23.48 5.59
C ALA A 346 12.96 -23.62 5.01
N GLY A 347 13.98 -23.09 5.70
CA GLY A 347 15.36 -23.12 5.23
C GLY A 347 15.62 -22.27 3.98
N ILE A 348 14.75 -21.26 3.72
CA ILE A 348 14.89 -20.37 2.59
C ILE A 348 16.06 -19.41 2.86
N LYS A 349 17.04 -19.42 1.95
CA LYS A 349 18.21 -18.55 2.07
C LYS A 349 17.84 -17.11 1.72
N GLN A 350 18.36 -16.18 2.52
CA GLN A 350 18.28 -14.75 2.19
C GLN A 350 19.10 -14.45 0.93
N GLN A 351 18.59 -13.49 0.15
CA GLN A 351 19.25 -12.95 -1.04
C GLN A 351 20.12 -11.75 -0.67
#